data_d0b32000b165d4a02e954dd197d67517
#
_entry.id   d0b32000b165d4a02e954dd197d67517
#
_cell.length_a   1.000
_cell.length_b   1.000
_cell.length_c   1.000
_cell.angle_alpha   90.00
_cell.angle_beta   90.00
_cell.angle_gamma   90.00
#
_symmetry.space_group_name_H-M   'P 1'
#
loop_
_entity.id
_entity.type
_entity.pdbx_description
1 polymer ?
#
loop_
_entity_poly.entity_id
_entity_poly.type
_entity_poly.pdbx_seq_one_letter_code
_entity_poly.pdbx_strand_id
1 'polypeptide(L)'
;MKGGSRTLSELTSPYDNLSKRHGIKMIQDSVMSIDADKKTVKLASGKTLRYDKAIVSPGITMMMNSIEGLAQANKDGVTLQAWKAGPETVALHNQLAAMRDGGTFALSIPEAPYRCPPGPYERACQVANYIKRNKPKSKVLILDANQDVTSKGALFKKVWAEQYPGIIEYLPKHNVTAVDAKTKTIKLEVQDDIKADVLNLLPAMSAGEIAVKTGLANSNSRWVNVNFINFESTAQKDIHVLGDSIQVAPAMPKSGHMANQHAKVAAAAIVAELSGWEVNPAPVLTNTCYSFVNEREVVHVASVHQYNAAEKTFKPVPGSGGLSPAPSTLEGVYAWGWAHNIWADSLG
;
A
#
# COMPACT_ATOMS: atom_id res chain seq x y z
N MET A 1 -7.49 14.64 1.87
CA MET A 1 -8.29 14.37 0.67
C MET A 1 -9.61 13.66 1.00
N LYS A 2 -9.61 12.45 1.55
CA LYS A 2 -10.87 11.71 1.80
C LYS A 2 -11.79 12.38 2.81
N GLY A 3 -11.26 13.06 3.81
CA GLY A 3 -12.03 13.89 4.74
C GLY A 3 -12.32 15.31 4.25
N GLY A 4 -11.85 15.70 3.06
CA GLY A 4 -12.02 17.05 2.50
C GLY A 4 -11.09 18.12 3.09
N SER A 5 -10.20 17.75 4.03
CA SER A 5 -9.35 18.72 4.75
C SER A 5 -8.11 19.18 4.00
N ARG A 6 -7.71 18.49 2.92
CA ARG A 6 -6.54 18.79 2.09
C ARG A 6 -6.80 18.58 0.62
N THR A 7 -6.19 19.40 -0.21
CA THR A 7 -6.24 19.28 -1.68
C THR A 7 -5.18 18.31 -2.20
N LEU A 8 -5.31 17.88 -3.46
CA LEU A 8 -4.30 17.06 -4.12
C LEU A 8 -2.98 17.84 -4.29
N SER A 9 -3.05 19.13 -4.62
CA SER A 9 -1.88 20.00 -4.79
C SER A 9 -1.03 20.10 -3.52
N GLU A 10 -1.69 20.29 -2.36
CA GLU A 10 -0.99 20.35 -1.06
C GLU A 10 -0.26 19.05 -0.68
N LEU A 11 -0.62 17.93 -1.32
CA LEU A 11 -0.05 16.61 -1.08
C LEU A 11 0.85 16.12 -2.23
N THR A 12 1.15 17.01 -3.19
CA THR A 12 2.03 16.71 -4.32
C THR A 12 3.36 17.41 -4.13
N SER A 13 4.45 16.64 -4.16
CA SER A 13 5.82 17.15 -4.04
C SER A 13 6.62 16.79 -5.30
N PRO A 14 7.24 17.77 -5.98
CA PRO A 14 8.10 17.51 -7.13
C PRO A 14 9.44 16.93 -6.71
N TYR A 15 10.13 16.24 -7.63
CA TYR A 15 11.47 15.68 -7.41
C TYR A 15 12.62 16.65 -7.77
N ASP A 16 12.33 17.92 -8.05
CA ASP A 16 13.34 18.89 -8.53
C ASP A 16 14.49 19.12 -7.55
N ASN A 17 14.18 19.17 -6.25
CA ASN A 17 15.19 19.35 -5.21
C ASN A 17 16.13 18.14 -5.12
N LEU A 18 15.60 16.94 -5.21
CA LEU A 18 16.35 15.69 -5.19
C LEU A 18 17.33 15.64 -6.36
N SER A 19 16.86 15.97 -7.57
CA SER A 19 17.69 16.06 -8.77
C SER A 19 18.84 17.06 -8.61
N LYS A 20 18.54 18.28 -8.12
CA LYS A 20 19.55 19.35 -7.95
C LYS A 20 20.59 19.02 -6.89
N ARG A 21 20.17 18.50 -5.73
CA ARG A 21 21.08 18.22 -4.60
C ARG A 21 22.01 17.05 -4.85
N HIS A 22 21.51 16.02 -5.51
CA HIS A 22 22.22 14.73 -5.63
C HIS A 22 22.68 14.42 -7.06
N GLY A 23 22.51 15.35 -8.00
CA GLY A 23 22.94 15.18 -9.40
C GLY A 23 22.16 14.07 -10.13
N ILE A 24 20.96 13.71 -9.65
CA ILE A 24 20.14 12.64 -10.22
C ILE A 24 19.53 13.13 -11.52
N LYS A 25 19.76 12.39 -12.60
CA LYS A 25 19.11 12.66 -13.88
C LYS A 25 17.70 12.06 -13.90
N MET A 26 16.71 12.92 -13.73
CA MET A 26 15.30 12.54 -13.84
C MET A 26 14.88 12.37 -15.31
N ILE A 27 14.20 11.25 -15.60
CA ILE A 27 13.63 10.99 -16.94
C ILE A 27 12.15 10.68 -16.72
N GLN A 28 11.28 11.57 -17.15
CA GLN A 28 9.84 11.41 -17.06
C GLN A 28 9.34 10.58 -18.28
N ASP A 29 9.37 9.26 -18.12
CA ASP A 29 8.97 8.31 -19.15
C ASP A 29 8.52 6.99 -18.51
N SER A 30 7.89 6.14 -19.31
CA SER A 30 7.48 4.80 -18.88
C SER A 30 8.47 3.73 -19.33
N VAL A 31 8.84 2.82 -18.44
CA VAL A 31 9.64 1.64 -18.77
C VAL A 31 8.76 0.60 -19.44
N MET A 32 9.11 0.22 -20.67
CA MET A 32 8.38 -0.77 -21.47
C MET A 32 8.94 -2.19 -21.32
N SER A 33 10.27 -2.32 -21.21
CA SER A 33 10.94 -3.59 -21.02
C SER A 33 12.32 -3.42 -20.37
N ILE A 34 12.79 -4.49 -19.73
CA ILE A 34 14.14 -4.61 -19.17
C ILE A 34 14.76 -5.87 -19.83
N ASP A 35 15.92 -5.71 -20.44
CA ASP A 35 16.73 -6.80 -20.99
C ASP A 35 17.93 -6.99 -20.05
N ALA A 36 17.87 -8.05 -19.23
CA ALA A 36 18.89 -8.30 -18.22
C ALA A 36 20.23 -8.72 -18.83
N ASP A 37 20.21 -9.46 -19.93
CA ASP A 37 21.43 -9.97 -20.58
C ASP A 37 22.22 -8.80 -21.21
N LYS A 38 21.52 -7.85 -21.82
CA LYS A 38 22.13 -6.65 -22.42
C LYS A 38 22.30 -5.50 -21.41
N LYS A 39 21.79 -5.63 -20.20
CA LYS A 39 21.73 -4.57 -19.19
C LYS A 39 21.12 -3.28 -19.76
N THR A 40 19.95 -3.37 -20.36
CA THR A 40 19.27 -2.24 -20.99
C THR A 40 17.83 -2.13 -20.54
N VAL A 41 17.34 -0.88 -20.50
CA VAL A 41 15.94 -0.52 -20.21
C VAL A 41 15.40 0.24 -21.43
N LYS A 42 14.30 -0.24 -22.00
CA LYS A 42 13.60 0.42 -23.11
C LYS A 42 12.45 1.28 -22.57
N LEU A 43 12.41 2.54 -22.99
CA LEU A 43 11.38 3.51 -22.61
C LEU A 43 10.28 3.63 -23.68
N ALA A 44 9.11 4.15 -23.29
CA ALA A 44 7.98 4.37 -24.20
C ALA A 44 8.31 5.36 -25.32
N SER A 45 9.18 6.35 -25.08
CA SER A 45 9.72 7.25 -26.09
C SER A 45 10.59 6.57 -27.14
N GLY A 46 10.88 5.27 -27.00
CA GLY A 46 11.81 4.52 -27.86
C GLY A 46 13.28 4.61 -27.42
N LYS A 47 13.61 5.44 -26.44
CA LYS A 47 14.97 5.57 -25.91
C LYS A 47 15.36 4.31 -25.14
N THR A 48 16.64 3.93 -25.25
CA THR A 48 17.24 2.83 -24.52
C THR A 48 18.31 3.38 -23.56
N LEU A 49 18.25 2.94 -22.31
CA LEU A 49 19.24 3.26 -21.27
C LEU A 49 20.05 2.01 -20.93
N ARG A 50 21.34 2.19 -20.70
CA ARG A 50 22.20 1.15 -20.14
C ARG A 50 22.34 1.32 -18.64
N TYR A 51 22.59 0.21 -17.93
CA TYR A 51 22.86 0.21 -16.49
C TYR A 51 23.94 -0.79 -16.11
N ASP A 52 24.64 -0.55 -15.02
CA ASP A 52 25.50 -1.51 -14.34
C ASP A 52 24.69 -2.28 -13.29
N LYS A 53 23.88 -1.55 -12.51
CA LYS A 53 22.89 -2.05 -11.57
C LYS A 53 21.57 -1.33 -11.79
N ALA A 54 20.46 -2.05 -11.74
CA ALA A 54 19.11 -1.49 -11.85
C ALA A 54 18.34 -1.68 -10.55
N ILE A 55 17.64 -0.62 -10.10
CA ILE A 55 16.67 -0.71 -9.01
C ILE A 55 15.28 -0.58 -9.60
N VAL A 56 14.43 -1.57 -9.35
CA VAL A 56 13.05 -1.64 -9.84
C VAL A 56 12.09 -1.58 -8.66
N SER A 57 11.40 -0.45 -8.49
CA SER A 57 10.46 -0.23 -7.37
C SER A 57 9.08 0.23 -7.86
N PRO A 58 8.38 -0.59 -8.68
CA PRO A 58 7.15 -0.17 -9.35
C PRO A 58 5.91 -0.21 -8.44
N GLY A 59 6.05 -0.62 -7.19
CA GLY A 59 4.94 -0.79 -6.25
C GLY A 59 4.02 -1.95 -6.66
N ILE A 60 2.70 -1.71 -6.61
CA ILE A 60 1.68 -2.73 -6.93
C ILE A 60 0.87 -2.38 -8.17
N THR A 61 0.34 -3.42 -8.79
CA THR A 61 -0.72 -3.34 -9.78
C THR A 61 -2.02 -3.89 -9.19
N MET A 62 -3.12 -3.20 -9.45
CA MET A 62 -4.46 -3.67 -9.10
C MET A 62 -4.91 -4.72 -10.10
N MET A 63 -5.23 -5.91 -9.63
CA MET A 63 -5.75 -7.00 -10.46
C MET A 63 -7.25 -6.80 -10.68
N MET A 64 -7.61 -5.82 -11.53
CA MET A 64 -9.00 -5.40 -11.72
C MET A 64 -9.93 -6.56 -12.12
N ASN A 65 -9.41 -7.58 -12.79
CA ASN A 65 -10.17 -8.77 -13.20
C ASN A 65 -10.35 -9.80 -12.06
N SER A 66 -9.82 -9.56 -10.87
CA SER A 66 -10.07 -10.44 -9.72
C SER A 66 -11.49 -10.30 -9.16
N ILE A 67 -12.21 -9.27 -9.55
CA ILE A 67 -13.63 -9.07 -9.26
C ILE A 67 -14.33 -8.86 -10.61
N GLU A 68 -15.28 -9.72 -10.95
CA GLU A 68 -16.01 -9.63 -12.21
C GLU A 68 -16.76 -8.30 -12.31
N GLY A 69 -16.69 -7.64 -13.48
CA GLY A 69 -17.31 -6.34 -13.74
C GLY A 69 -16.56 -5.13 -13.15
N LEU A 70 -15.58 -5.32 -12.25
CA LEU A 70 -14.91 -4.21 -11.58
C LEU A 70 -14.15 -3.31 -12.54
N ALA A 71 -13.44 -3.87 -13.53
CA ALA A 71 -12.64 -3.08 -14.47
C ALA A 71 -13.50 -2.07 -15.23
N GLN A 72 -14.66 -2.49 -15.74
CA GLN A 72 -15.59 -1.61 -16.44
C GLN A 72 -16.27 -0.64 -15.48
N ALA A 73 -16.75 -1.11 -14.33
CA ALA A 73 -17.37 -0.27 -13.31
C ALA A 73 -16.43 0.83 -12.77
N ASN A 74 -15.14 0.54 -12.68
CA ASN A 74 -14.13 1.54 -12.29
C ASN A 74 -13.89 2.56 -13.42
N LYS A 75 -13.77 2.11 -14.67
CA LYS A 75 -13.65 2.98 -15.84
C LYS A 75 -14.82 3.95 -15.97
N ASP A 76 -16.02 3.48 -15.66
CA ASP A 76 -17.26 4.28 -15.67
C ASP A 76 -17.42 5.15 -14.42
N GLY A 77 -16.47 5.10 -13.47
CA GLY A 77 -16.49 5.89 -12.25
C GLY A 77 -17.55 5.45 -11.23
N VAL A 78 -18.18 4.29 -11.40
CA VAL A 78 -19.18 3.75 -10.47
C VAL A 78 -18.52 3.15 -9.23
N THR A 79 -17.46 2.36 -9.43
CA THR A 79 -16.62 1.83 -8.36
C THR A 79 -15.29 2.56 -8.35
N LEU A 80 -14.76 2.85 -7.18
CA LEU A 80 -13.46 3.52 -7.05
C LEU A 80 -12.59 2.76 -6.05
N GLN A 81 -11.39 2.36 -6.48
CA GLN A 81 -10.43 1.76 -5.56
C GLN A 81 -9.71 2.82 -4.71
N ALA A 82 -9.35 3.97 -5.31
CA ALA A 82 -8.66 5.08 -4.65
C ALA A 82 -7.47 4.64 -3.75
N TRP A 83 -6.76 3.59 -4.17
CA TRP A 83 -5.62 3.01 -3.42
C TRP A 83 -4.28 3.56 -3.90
N LYS A 84 -4.25 4.12 -5.09
CA LYS A 84 -3.19 5.01 -5.57
C LYS A 84 -3.64 6.45 -5.31
N ALA A 85 -2.76 7.27 -4.72
CA ALA A 85 -3.05 8.70 -4.52
C ALA A 85 -3.23 9.40 -5.88
N GLY A 86 -4.23 10.25 -5.98
CA GLY A 86 -4.52 10.95 -7.23
C GLY A 86 -5.99 11.35 -7.40
N PRO A 87 -6.43 11.66 -8.64
CA PRO A 87 -7.79 12.13 -8.93
C PRO A 87 -8.90 11.20 -8.42
N GLU A 88 -8.68 9.88 -8.47
CA GLU A 88 -9.66 8.91 -7.98
C GLU A 88 -9.94 9.04 -6.47
N THR A 89 -8.95 9.51 -5.69
CA THR A 89 -9.15 9.78 -4.26
C THR A 89 -10.12 10.96 -4.04
N VAL A 90 -10.04 11.98 -4.91
CA VAL A 90 -10.96 13.11 -4.92
C VAL A 90 -12.35 12.66 -5.37
N ALA A 91 -12.42 11.85 -6.43
CA ALA A 91 -13.68 11.30 -6.92
C ALA A 91 -14.42 10.47 -5.86
N LEU A 92 -13.70 9.64 -5.08
CA LEU A 92 -14.29 8.88 -3.98
C LEU A 92 -14.82 9.80 -2.86
N HIS A 93 -14.11 10.89 -2.54
CA HIS A 93 -14.64 11.89 -1.61
C HIS A 93 -15.93 12.54 -2.13
N ASN A 94 -15.97 12.89 -3.41
CA ASN A 94 -17.16 13.48 -4.01
C ASN A 94 -18.36 12.52 -3.98
N GLN A 95 -18.15 11.22 -4.23
CA GLN A 95 -19.21 10.21 -4.09
C GLN A 95 -19.71 10.12 -2.63
N LEU A 96 -18.79 10.11 -1.64
CA LEU A 96 -19.15 10.13 -0.23
C LEU A 96 -19.92 11.38 0.15
N ALA A 97 -19.50 12.55 -0.34
CA ALA A 97 -20.17 13.83 -0.08
C ALA A 97 -21.57 13.88 -0.71
N ALA A 98 -21.74 13.32 -1.91
CA ALA A 98 -23.01 13.26 -2.61
C ALA A 98 -23.96 12.16 -2.10
N MET A 99 -23.45 11.18 -1.34
CA MET A 99 -24.28 10.11 -0.76
C MET A 99 -25.37 10.71 0.13
N ARG A 100 -26.62 10.21 0.01
CA ARG A 100 -27.71 10.64 0.90
C ARG A 100 -27.43 10.28 2.36
N ASP A 101 -28.02 11.01 3.31
CA ASP A 101 -28.04 10.56 4.70
C ASP A 101 -28.92 9.29 4.82
N GLY A 102 -28.44 8.29 5.54
CA GLY A 102 -29.01 6.93 5.55
C GLY A 102 -28.48 6.04 4.42
N GLY A 103 -27.47 6.50 3.63
CA GLY A 103 -26.79 5.69 2.62
C GLY A 103 -25.72 4.76 3.21
N THR A 104 -25.28 3.81 2.39
CA THR A 104 -24.26 2.84 2.75
C THR A 104 -22.99 3.04 1.90
N PHE A 105 -21.85 3.18 2.58
CA PHE A 105 -20.52 3.17 1.97
C PHE A 105 -19.94 1.76 2.14
N ALA A 106 -19.76 0.99 1.06
CA ALA A 106 -19.16 -0.33 1.09
C ALA A 106 -17.68 -0.26 0.74
N LEU A 107 -16.85 -0.85 1.59
CA LEU A 107 -15.41 -1.03 1.40
C LEU A 107 -15.08 -2.51 1.33
N SER A 108 -14.54 -3.00 0.21
CA SER A 108 -13.99 -4.37 0.16
C SER A 108 -12.51 -4.39 0.48
N ILE A 109 -12.07 -5.47 1.12
CA ILE A 109 -10.67 -5.74 1.44
C ILE A 109 -10.31 -7.10 0.84
N PRO A 110 -9.32 -7.17 -0.06
CA PRO A 110 -8.92 -8.44 -0.66
C PRO A 110 -8.19 -9.33 0.35
N GLU A 111 -8.09 -10.62 0.02
CA GLU A 111 -7.25 -11.53 0.78
C GLU A 111 -5.77 -11.08 0.77
N ALA A 112 -5.12 -11.19 1.93
CA ALA A 112 -3.70 -10.88 2.07
C ALA A 112 -2.82 -11.84 1.21
N PRO A 113 -1.66 -11.38 0.72
CA PRO A 113 -1.01 -10.11 0.98
C PRO A 113 -1.46 -8.97 0.05
N TYR A 114 -1.64 -7.78 0.62
CA TYR A 114 -1.92 -6.54 -0.11
C TYR A 114 -1.12 -5.36 0.49
N ARG A 115 -0.99 -4.27 -0.26
CA ARG A 115 -0.29 -3.07 0.18
C ARG A 115 -1.01 -2.40 1.34
N CYS A 116 -0.26 -1.97 2.37
CA CYS A 116 -0.73 -1.22 3.53
C CYS A 116 -1.81 -1.98 4.33
N PRO A 117 -1.44 -3.08 5.04
CA PRO A 117 -2.42 -3.92 5.76
C PRO A 117 -3.39 -3.16 6.67
N PRO A 118 -3.01 -2.12 7.45
CA PRO A 118 -3.94 -1.34 8.26
C PRO A 118 -4.77 -0.32 7.47
N GLY A 119 -4.39 0.00 6.23
CA GLY A 119 -4.96 1.10 5.46
C GLY A 119 -6.45 1.04 5.20
N PRO A 120 -7.06 -0.11 4.87
CA PRO A 120 -8.49 -0.21 4.67
C PRO A 120 -9.28 0.10 5.95
N TYR A 121 -8.83 -0.40 7.10
CA TYR A 121 -9.48 -0.17 8.40
C TYR A 121 -9.36 1.29 8.86
N GLU A 122 -8.20 1.92 8.62
CA GLU A 122 -8.04 3.37 8.78
C GLU A 122 -8.99 4.14 7.86
N ARG A 123 -9.12 3.75 6.58
CA ARG A 123 -10.07 4.36 5.64
C ARG A 123 -11.49 4.28 6.17
N ALA A 124 -11.90 3.13 6.70
CA ALA A 124 -13.22 2.95 7.30
C ALA A 124 -13.44 3.93 8.46
N CYS A 125 -12.45 4.10 9.35
CA CYS A 125 -12.50 5.09 10.43
C CYS A 125 -12.63 6.53 9.90
N GLN A 126 -11.87 6.92 8.86
CA GLN A 126 -11.94 8.27 8.29
C GLN A 126 -13.29 8.53 7.61
N VAL A 127 -13.86 7.55 6.91
CA VAL A 127 -15.20 7.63 6.33
C VAL A 127 -16.27 7.70 7.43
N ALA A 128 -16.15 6.86 8.46
CA ALA A 128 -17.08 6.88 9.58
C ALA A 128 -17.05 8.21 10.37
N ASN A 129 -15.86 8.80 10.54
CA ASN A 129 -15.72 10.12 11.15
C ASN A 129 -16.39 11.22 10.31
N TYR A 130 -16.31 11.14 8.99
CA TYR A 130 -17.06 12.04 8.10
C TYR A 130 -18.59 11.81 8.20
N ILE A 131 -19.03 10.55 8.16
CA ILE A 131 -20.44 10.14 8.28
C ILE A 131 -21.02 10.62 9.60
N LYS A 132 -20.34 10.36 10.71
CA LYS A 132 -20.81 10.76 12.07
C LYS A 132 -21.16 12.25 12.15
N ARG A 133 -20.47 13.10 11.42
CA ARG A 133 -20.67 14.56 11.46
C ARG A 133 -21.64 15.08 10.41
N ASN A 134 -21.70 14.45 9.25
CA ASN A 134 -22.39 15.02 8.09
C ASN A 134 -23.61 14.19 7.66
N LYS A 135 -23.65 12.89 8.02
CA LYS A 135 -24.66 11.93 7.54
C LYS A 135 -24.93 10.86 8.62
N PRO A 136 -25.43 11.24 9.81
CA PRO A 136 -25.43 10.36 11.00
C PRO A 136 -26.30 9.11 10.89
N LYS A 137 -27.19 9.02 9.91
CA LYS A 137 -28.02 7.83 9.64
C LYS A 137 -27.37 6.84 8.69
N SER A 138 -26.20 7.23 8.11
CA SER A 138 -25.45 6.41 7.15
C SER A 138 -24.49 5.45 7.85
N LYS A 139 -24.01 4.43 7.11
CA LYS A 139 -23.07 3.46 7.65
C LYS A 139 -21.92 3.14 6.68
N VAL A 140 -20.84 2.60 7.24
CA VAL A 140 -19.71 1.98 6.55
C VAL A 140 -19.81 0.48 6.71
N LEU A 141 -19.83 -0.24 5.61
CA LEU A 141 -19.81 -1.67 5.57
C LEU A 141 -18.43 -2.15 5.11
N ILE A 142 -17.72 -2.90 5.94
CA ILE A 142 -16.40 -3.45 5.63
C ILE A 142 -16.58 -4.92 5.25
N LEU A 143 -16.36 -5.25 3.97
CA LEU A 143 -16.39 -6.60 3.42
C LEU A 143 -14.95 -7.11 3.34
N ASP A 144 -14.53 -7.89 4.31
CA ASP A 144 -13.16 -8.36 4.44
C ASP A 144 -13.04 -9.82 4.03
N ALA A 145 -12.27 -10.12 2.98
CA ALA A 145 -12.02 -11.51 2.56
C ALA A 145 -11.21 -12.31 3.59
N ASN A 146 -10.52 -11.63 4.52
CA ASN A 146 -9.68 -12.26 5.53
C ASN A 146 -10.51 -12.82 6.69
N GLN A 147 -9.90 -13.73 7.46
CA GLN A 147 -10.52 -14.33 8.66
C GLN A 147 -10.80 -13.32 9.76
N ASP A 148 -9.94 -12.30 9.84
CA ASP A 148 -10.01 -11.19 10.80
C ASP A 148 -9.20 -10.00 10.30
N VAL A 149 -9.27 -8.88 11.03
CA VAL A 149 -8.47 -7.66 10.78
C VAL A 149 -6.97 -8.01 10.71
N THR A 150 -6.34 -7.75 9.58
CA THR A 150 -4.96 -8.20 9.30
C THR A 150 -3.87 -7.41 10.04
N SER A 151 -4.20 -6.27 10.62
CA SER A 151 -3.25 -5.42 11.36
C SER A 151 -3.97 -4.57 12.41
N LYS A 152 -3.46 -4.54 13.64
CA LYS A 152 -4.02 -3.75 14.77
C LYS A 152 -5.48 -4.11 15.11
N GLY A 153 -5.87 -5.38 14.95
CA GLY A 153 -7.28 -5.81 15.01
C GLY A 153 -8.00 -5.41 16.28
N ALA A 154 -7.42 -5.69 17.44
CA ALA A 154 -8.02 -5.33 18.73
C ALA A 154 -8.24 -3.80 18.87
N LEU A 155 -7.28 -3.00 18.41
CA LEU A 155 -7.38 -1.53 18.46
C LEU A 155 -8.49 -1.00 17.55
N PHE A 156 -8.55 -1.46 16.29
CA PHE A 156 -9.61 -1.02 15.37
C PHE A 156 -10.99 -1.44 15.85
N LYS A 157 -11.17 -2.69 16.28
CA LYS A 157 -12.46 -3.18 16.81
C LYS A 157 -12.91 -2.38 18.03
N LYS A 158 -11.99 -2.06 18.95
CA LYS A 158 -12.29 -1.19 20.11
C LYS A 158 -12.72 0.21 19.65
N VAL A 159 -12.00 0.82 18.72
CA VAL A 159 -12.36 2.14 18.16
C VAL A 159 -13.74 2.11 17.51
N TRP A 160 -14.06 1.07 16.74
CA TRP A 160 -15.36 0.97 16.10
C TRP A 160 -16.51 0.86 17.11
N ALA A 161 -16.31 0.08 18.16
CA ALA A 161 -17.30 -0.08 19.23
C ALA A 161 -17.50 1.20 20.07
N GLU A 162 -16.41 1.94 20.35
CA GLU A 162 -16.45 3.11 21.24
C GLU A 162 -16.74 4.43 20.49
N GLN A 163 -16.14 4.63 19.31
CA GLN A 163 -16.23 5.90 18.60
C GLN A 163 -17.28 5.89 17.47
N TYR A 164 -17.57 4.73 16.88
CA TYR A 164 -18.45 4.56 15.72
C TYR A 164 -19.54 3.51 15.89
N PRO A 165 -20.18 3.39 17.08
CA PRO A 165 -21.25 2.41 17.28
C PRO A 165 -22.38 2.63 16.29
N GLY A 166 -22.83 1.56 15.63
CA GLY A 166 -23.89 1.60 14.62
C GLY A 166 -23.50 2.25 13.28
N ILE A 167 -22.29 2.84 13.15
CA ILE A 167 -21.81 3.43 11.90
C ILE A 167 -20.92 2.44 11.14
N ILE A 168 -19.97 1.76 11.81
CA ILE A 168 -19.12 0.74 11.19
C ILE A 168 -19.69 -0.64 11.45
N GLU A 169 -19.91 -1.39 10.39
CA GLU A 169 -20.26 -2.81 10.39
C GLU A 169 -19.12 -3.58 9.73
N TYR A 170 -18.47 -4.49 10.47
CA TYR A 170 -17.34 -5.28 10.00
C TYR A 170 -17.75 -6.72 9.74
N LEU A 171 -17.57 -7.18 8.51
CA LEU A 171 -17.95 -8.51 8.02
C LEU A 171 -16.68 -9.24 7.54
N PRO A 172 -16.05 -10.08 8.40
CA PRO A 172 -14.95 -10.95 7.99
C PRO A 172 -15.44 -12.10 7.11
N LYS A 173 -14.56 -12.70 6.31
CA LYS A 173 -14.86 -13.80 5.38
C LYS A 173 -15.90 -13.43 4.31
N HIS A 174 -15.97 -12.15 3.95
CA HIS A 174 -16.87 -11.66 2.92
C HIS A 174 -16.06 -11.30 1.66
N ASN A 175 -15.71 -12.35 0.90
CA ASN A 175 -14.95 -12.19 -0.34
C ASN A 175 -15.87 -11.69 -1.46
N VAL A 176 -15.51 -10.55 -2.05
CA VAL A 176 -16.23 -9.95 -3.17
C VAL A 176 -15.77 -10.61 -4.46
N THR A 177 -16.70 -11.18 -5.23
CA THR A 177 -16.42 -11.90 -6.48
C THR A 177 -16.86 -11.17 -7.73
N ALA A 178 -17.94 -10.36 -7.64
CA ALA A 178 -18.42 -9.57 -8.77
C ALA A 178 -19.11 -8.28 -8.32
N VAL A 179 -19.30 -7.35 -9.27
CA VAL A 179 -20.07 -6.13 -9.08
C VAL A 179 -20.96 -5.85 -10.29
N ASP A 180 -22.24 -5.57 -10.03
CA ASP A 180 -23.16 -5.00 -11.01
C ASP A 180 -23.18 -3.47 -10.82
N ALA A 181 -22.56 -2.78 -11.75
CA ALA A 181 -22.46 -1.31 -11.73
C ALA A 181 -23.81 -0.61 -11.89
N LYS A 182 -24.78 -1.22 -12.61
CA LYS A 182 -26.09 -0.60 -12.89
C LYS A 182 -26.97 -0.56 -11.65
N THR A 183 -26.97 -1.66 -10.90
CA THR A 183 -27.79 -1.80 -9.68
C THR A 183 -27.01 -1.47 -8.41
N LYS A 184 -25.69 -1.21 -8.52
CA LYS A 184 -24.74 -1.04 -7.40
C LYS A 184 -24.77 -2.22 -6.44
N THR A 185 -24.85 -3.43 -6.99
CA THR A 185 -24.91 -4.69 -6.24
C THR A 185 -23.52 -5.35 -6.22
N ILE A 186 -23.07 -5.72 -5.03
CA ILE A 186 -21.83 -6.45 -4.77
C ILE A 186 -22.21 -7.92 -4.59
N LYS A 187 -21.57 -8.81 -5.34
CA LYS A 187 -21.74 -10.25 -5.19
C LYS A 187 -20.63 -10.82 -4.32
N LEU A 188 -21.02 -11.67 -3.39
CA LEU A 188 -20.12 -12.35 -2.47
C LEU A 188 -19.97 -13.82 -2.86
N GLU A 189 -18.89 -14.45 -2.40
CA GLU A 189 -18.59 -15.84 -2.74
C GLU A 189 -19.61 -16.83 -2.15
N VAL A 190 -20.09 -16.56 -0.94
CA VAL A 190 -20.97 -17.48 -0.17
C VAL A 190 -22.22 -16.78 0.35
N GLN A 191 -22.13 -15.51 0.72
CA GLN A 191 -23.20 -14.74 1.37
C GLN A 191 -24.12 -14.10 0.33
N ASP A 192 -25.26 -13.57 0.80
CA ASP A 192 -26.20 -12.83 -0.03
C ASP A 192 -25.60 -11.56 -0.65
N ASP A 193 -26.11 -11.17 -1.79
CA ASP A 193 -25.75 -9.96 -2.51
C ASP A 193 -26.01 -8.68 -1.67
N ILE A 194 -25.10 -7.73 -1.73
CA ILE A 194 -25.18 -6.48 -0.98
C ILE A 194 -25.33 -5.29 -1.92
N LYS A 195 -26.26 -4.39 -1.63
CA LYS A 195 -26.39 -3.10 -2.31
C LYS A 195 -25.82 -1.98 -1.45
N ALA A 196 -25.09 -1.05 -2.09
CA ALA A 196 -24.54 0.12 -1.41
C ALA A 196 -24.58 1.36 -2.31
N ASP A 197 -24.59 2.55 -1.70
CA ASP A 197 -24.67 3.83 -2.44
C ASP A 197 -23.30 4.22 -2.99
N VAL A 198 -22.21 3.95 -2.25
CA VAL A 198 -20.82 4.17 -2.65
C VAL A 198 -20.03 2.88 -2.59
N LEU A 199 -19.37 2.54 -3.68
CA LEU A 199 -18.63 1.29 -3.85
C LEU A 199 -17.11 1.56 -3.90
N ASN A 200 -16.43 1.37 -2.78
CA ASN A 200 -14.97 1.43 -2.69
C ASN A 200 -14.38 0.01 -2.70
N LEU A 201 -14.27 -0.59 -3.88
CA LEU A 201 -13.87 -1.98 -4.00
C LEU A 201 -12.37 -2.10 -4.29
N LEU A 202 -11.63 -2.74 -3.38
CA LEU A 202 -10.22 -3.05 -3.53
C LEU A 202 -10.07 -4.46 -4.11
N PRO A 203 -9.50 -4.60 -5.32
CA PRO A 203 -9.20 -5.92 -5.89
C PRO A 203 -7.93 -6.51 -5.30
N ALA A 204 -7.65 -7.77 -5.62
CA ALA A 204 -6.35 -8.38 -5.36
C ALA A 204 -5.22 -7.55 -6.00
N MET A 205 -4.00 -7.72 -5.48
CA MET A 205 -2.83 -6.95 -5.91
C MET A 205 -1.69 -7.87 -6.32
N SER A 206 -0.86 -7.43 -7.25
CA SER A 206 0.39 -8.07 -7.65
C SER A 206 1.53 -7.06 -7.64
N ALA A 207 2.76 -7.52 -7.88
CA ALA A 207 3.88 -6.64 -8.21
C ALA A 207 3.52 -5.71 -9.36
N GLY A 208 4.15 -4.54 -9.41
CA GLY A 208 3.95 -3.57 -10.48
C GLY A 208 4.14 -4.21 -11.85
N GLU A 209 3.34 -3.79 -12.82
CA GLU A 209 3.18 -4.43 -14.13
C GLU A 209 4.52 -4.72 -14.85
N ILE A 210 5.48 -3.82 -14.74
CA ILE A 210 6.81 -4.02 -15.36
C ILE A 210 7.54 -5.22 -14.76
N ALA A 211 7.41 -5.48 -13.45
CA ALA A 211 8.04 -6.65 -12.82
C ALA A 211 7.41 -7.96 -13.31
N VAL A 212 6.10 -7.97 -13.57
CA VAL A 212 5.40 -9.12 -14.13
C VAL A 212 5.79 -9.33 -15.60
N LYS A 213 5.72 -8.27 -16.42
CA LYS A 213 6.02 -8.31 -17.86
C LYS A 213 7.47 -8.70 -18.19
N THR A 214 8.41 -8.40 -17.32
CA THR A 214 9.84 -8.69 -17.53
C THR A 214 10.29 -10.00 -16.86
N GLY A 215 9.36 -10.81 -16.34
CA GLY A 215 9.66 -12.11 -15.74
C GLY A 215 10.34 -12.03 -14.37
N LEU A 216 10.35 -10.86 -13.73
CA LEU A 216 10.89 -10.69 -12.36
C LEU A 216 9.95 -11.30 -11.31
N ALA A 217 8.63 -11.27 -11.55
CA ALA A 217 7.61 -11.78 -10.62
C ALA A 217 7.56 -13.32 -10.67
N ASN A 218 8.46 -13.97 -9.96
CA ASN A 218 8.68 -15.42 -9.95
C ASN A 218 8.11 -16.13 -8.69
N SER A 219 7.46 -15.41 -7.78
CA SER A 219 6.67 -16.00 -6.69
C SER A 219 5.21 -16.02 -7.08
N ASN A 220 4.68 -17.23 -7.39
CA ASN A 220 3.29 -17.45 -7.85
C ASN A 220 2.86 -16.52 -9.01
N SER A 221 3.80 -16.13 -9.88
CA SER A 221 3.61 -15.13 -10.95
C SER A 221 3.01 -13.81 -10.45
N ARG A 222 3.10 -13.54 -9.17
CA ARG A 222 2.45 -12.41 -8.51
C ARG A 222 3.44 -11.45 -7.83
N TRP A 223 4.50 -11.98 -7.19
CA TRP A 223 5.49 -11.20 -6.45
C TRP A 223 6.91 -11.55 -6.87
N VAL A 224 7.86 -10.66 -6.58
CA VAL A 224 9.27 -10.86 -6.91
C VAL A 224 10.00 -11.47 -5.73
N ASN A 225 10.61 -12.66 -5.89
CA ASN A 225 11.55 -13.19 -4.93
C ASN A 225 12.88 -12.44 -5.03
N VAL A 226 13.43 -12.06 -3.88
CA VAL A 226 14.70 -11.34 -3.78
C VAL A 226 15.65 -12.01 -2.80
N ASN A 227 16.94 -11.79 -2.98
CA ASN A 227 17.92 -12.04 -1.95
C ASN A 227 17.86 -10.90 -0.93
N PHE A 228 17.40 -11.18 0.28
CA PHE A 228 17.13 -10.15 1.29
C PHE A 228 18.36 -9.42 1.81
N ILE A 229 19.58 -9.90 1.55
CA ILE A 229 20.80 -9.21 1.98
C ILE A 229 21.10 -7.96 1.13
N ASN A 230 20.64 -7.94 -0.13
CA ASN A 230 20.90 -6.86 -1.08
C ASN A 230 19.67 -6.51 -1.96
N PHE A 231 18.56 -7.22 -1.80
CA PHE A 231 17.32 -7.10 -2.61
C PHE A 231 17.50 -7.41 -4.10
N GLU A 232 18.58 -8.09 -4.50
CA GLU A 232 18.74 -8.57 -5.86
C GLU A 232 17.67 -9.62 -6.20
N SER A 233 17.09 -9.52 -7.39
CA SER A 233 16.12 -10.49 -7.89
C SER A 233 16.74 -11.89 -7.99
N THR A 234 16.00 -12.91 -7.57
CA THR A 234 16.44 -14.30 -7.76
C THR A 234 16.24 -14.79 -9.19
N ALA A 235 15.51 -14.03 -10.02
CA ALA A 235 15.27 -14.36 -11.42
C ALA A 235 16.32 -13.76 -12.37
N GLN A 236 16.84 -12.56 -12.05
CA GLN A 236 17.73 -11.82 -12.96
C GLN A 236 18.80 -11.08 -12.16
N LYS A 237 20.06 -11.28 -12.55
CA LYS A 237 21.23 -10.66 -11.92
C LYS A 237 21.29 -9.15 -12.20
N ASP A 238 21.92 -8.41 -11.27
CA ASP A 238 22.14 -6.97 -11.34
C ASP A 238 20.82 -6.14 -11.39
N ILE A 239 19.70 -6.77 -11.05
CA ILE A 239 18.40 -6.11 -10.90
C ILE A 239 17.92 -6.28 -9.45
N HIS A 240 17.80 -5.17 -8.73
CA HIS A 240 17.32 -5.13 -7.35
C HIS A 240 15.86 -4.69 -7.33
N VAL A 241 14.99 -5.40 -6.61
CA VAL A 241 13.56 -5.08 -6.56
C VAL A 241 13.16 -4.72 -5.13
N LEU A 242 12.45 -3.62 -4.97
CA LEU A 242 12.16 -3.01 -3.68
C LEU A 242 10.67 -2.79 -3.44
N GLY A 243 10.33 -2.60 -2.17
CA GLY A 243 9.02 -2.15 -1.72
C GLY A 243 7.92 -3.20 -1.92
N ASP A 244 6.74 -2.73 -2.26
CA ASP A 244 5.54 -3.59 -2.29
C ASP A 244 5.54 -4.67 -3.37
N SER A 245 6.45 -4.57 -4.36
CA SER A 245 6.57 -5.56 -5.45
C SER A 245 7.17 -6.90 -5.01
N ILE A 246 7.92 -6.95 -3.91
CA ILE A 246 8.63 -8.17 -3.51
C ILE A 246 7.68 -9.17 -2.81
N GLN A 247 8.04 -10.45 -2.88
CA GLN A 247 7.57 -11.44 -1.92
C GLN A 247 8.17 -11.09 -0.56
N VAL A 248 7.35 -10.66 0.39
CA VAL A 248 7.83 -10.23 1.70
C VAL A 248 8.29 -11.40 2.55
N ALA A 249 9.26 -11.14 3.43
CA ALA A 249 9.64 -12.08 4.48
C ALA A 249 8.47 -12.33 5.47
N PRO A 250 8.50 -13.42 6.24
CA PRO A 250 7.48 -13.70 7.24
C PRO A 250 7.24 -12.51 8.19
N ALA A 251 5.96 -12.16 8.40
CA ALA A 251 5.52 -11.04 9.23
C ALA A 251 5.99 -9.63 8.78
N MET A 252 6.65 -9.52 7.64
CA MET A 252 7.05 -8.23 7.06
C MET A 252 5.86 -7.59 6.33
N PRO A 253 5.43 -6.36 6.67
CA PRO A 253 4.32 -5.71 5.99
C PRO A 253 4.75 -5.11 4.64
N LYS A 254 3.82 -5.03 3.70
CA LYS A 254 3.95 -4.18 2.51
C LYS A 254 3.61 -2.74 2.89
N SER A 255 4.61 -1.96 3.30
CA SER A 255 4.45 -0.58 3.76
C SER A 255 5.44 0.38 3.13
N GLY A 256 5.08 1.67 3.06
CA GLY A 256 5.99 2.72 2.55
C GLY A 256 7.26 2.86 3.39
N HIS A 257 7.18 2.68 4.73
CA HIS A 257 8.36 2.70 5.59
C HIS A 257 9.29 1.52 5.28
N MET A 258 8.73 0.32 5.15
CA MET A 258 9.51 -0.85 4.77
C MET A 258 10.18 -0.67 3.40
N ALA A 259 9.47 -0.10 2.42
CA ALA A 259 10.03 0.23 1.10
C ALA A 259 11.24 1.19 1.19
N ASN A 260 11.15 2.22 2.04
CA ASN A 260 12.26 3.14 2.33
C ASN A 260 13.45 2.39 2.96
N GLN A 261 13.20 1.47 3.89
CA GLN A 261 14.26 0.66 4.52
C GLN A 261 14.91 -0.31 3.51
N HIS A 262 14.11 -0.95 2.64
CA HIS A 262 14.65 -1.78 1.56
C HIS A 262 15.60 -0.99 0.66
N ALA A 263 15.25 0.25 0.32
CA ALA A 263 16.08 1.12 -0.51
C ALA A 263 17.44 1.41 0.14
N LYS A 264 17.48 1.65 1.44
CA LYS A 264 18.73 1.90 2.19
C LYS A 264 19.65 0.68 2.21
N VAL A 265 19.10 -0.49 2.48
CA VAL A 265 19.86 -1.75 2.48
C VAL A 265 20.37 -2.06 1.07
N ALA A 266 19.53 -1.98 0.05
CA ALA A 266 19.93 -2.22 -1.34
C ALA A 266 21.00 -1.22 -1.82
N ALA A 267 20.83 0.07 -1.52
CA ALA A 267 21.80 1.10 -1.91
C ALA A 267 23.16 0.85 -1.26
N ALA A 268 23.20 0.54 0.04
CA ALA A 268 24.43 0.22 0.74
C ALA A 268 25.11 -1.03 0.15
N ALA A 269 24.35 -2.07 -0.16
CA ALA A 269 24.87 -3.29 -0.78
C ALA A 269 25.41 -3.04 -2.20
N ILE A 270 24.70 -2.29 -3.03
CA ILE A 270 25.14 -1.92 -4.39
C ILE A 270 26.44 -1.11 -4.34
N VAL A 271 26.54 -0.13 -3.43
CA VAL A 271 27.75 0.65 -3.27
C VAL A 271 28.93 -0.24 -2.83
N ALA A 272 28.71 -1.14 -1.88
CA ALA A 272 29.74 -2.09 -1.44
C ALA A 272 30.21 -2.99 -2.60
N GLU A 273 29.28 -3.58 -3.35
CA GLU A 273 29.59 -4.43 -4.51
C GLU A 273 30.40 -3.69 -5.58
N LEU A 274 29.99 -2.45 -5.94
CA LEU A 274 30.68 -1.65 -6.95
C LEU A 274 32.05 -1.14 -6.49
N SER A 275 32.26 -1.02 -5.17
CA SER A 275 33.52 -0.58 -4.57
C SER A 275 34.46 -1.72 -4.20
N GLY A 276 34.02 -2.99 -4.36
CA GLY A 276 34.78 -4.16 -3.92
C GLY A 276 34.85 -4.32 -2.40
N TRP A 277 33.87 -3.75 -1.68
CA TRP A 277 33.74 -3.85 -0.23
C TRP A 277 32.83 -5.01 0.16
N GLU A 278 32.92 -5.42 1.43
CA GLU A 278 32.02 -6.43 1.98
C GLU A 278 30.60 -5.87 2.14
N VAL A 279 29.62 -6.61 1.66
CA VAL A 279 28.21 -6.31 1.90
C VAL A 279 27.87 -6.59 3.36
N ASN A 280 27.10 -5.71 4.00
CA ASN A 280 26.65 -5.91 5.39
C ASN A 280 25.96 -7.28 5.54
N PRO A 281 26.54 -8.25 6.31
CA PRO A 281 26.01 -9.59 6.43
C PRO A 281 24.75 -9.70 7.33
N ALA A 282 24.41 -8.64 8.07
CA ALA A 282 23.34 -8.63 9.06
C ALA A 282 22.49 -7.34 8.99
N PRO A 283 21.88 -7.01 7.84
CA PRO A 283 21.06 -5.81 7.75
C PRO A 283 19.85 -5.89 8.67
N VAL A 284 19.40 -4.71 9.13
CA VAL A 284 18.23 -4.53 10.00
C VAL A 284 17.25 -3.58 9.31
N LEU A 285 15.97 -3.90 9.39
CA LEU A 285 14.87 -3.08 8.87
C LEU A 285 13.95 -2.68 10.02
N THR A 286 13.43 -1.47 9.97
CA THR A 286 12.43 -0.99 10.92
C THR A 286 11.13 -0.66 10.20
N ASN A 287 10.01 -0.85 10.90
CA ASN A 287 8.70 -0.47 10.39
C ASN A 287 7.89 0.21 11.47
N THR A 288 7.20 1.27 11.10
CA THR A 288 6.15 1.89 11.91
C THR A 288 5.00 2.28 10.98
N CYS A 289 3.79 1.83 11.32
CA CYS A 289 2.58 2.18 10.59
C CYS A 289 1.62 2.90 11.52
N TYR A 290 1.53 4.21 11.36
CA TYR A 290 0.52 5.04 12.02
C TYR A 290 -0.80 4.95 11.26
N SER A 291 -1.92 4.90 11.99
CA SER A 291 -3.27 4.94 11.43
C SER A 291 -4.15 5.91 12.20
N PHE A 292 -4.68 6.91 11.51
CA PHE A 292 -5.62 7.86 12.07
C PHE A 292 -7.00 7.20 12.25
N VAL A 293 -7.48 7.12 13.47
CA VAL A 293 -8.82 6.59 13.78
C VAL A 293 -9.90 7.68 13.76
N ASN A 294 -9.51 8.93 13.90
CA ASN A 294 -10.30 10.14 13.65
C ASN A 294 -9.37 11.26 13.16
N GLU A 295 -9.74 12.54 13.30
CA GLU A 295 -8.93 13.67 12.83
C GLU A 295 -7.63 13.89 13.61
N ARG A 296 -7.55 13.42 14.85
CA ARG A 296 -6.48 13.73 15.80
C ARG A 296 -5.83 12.51 16.42
N GLU A 297 -6.63 11.47 16.68
CA GLU A 297 -6.15 10.27 17.37
C GLU A 297 -5.60 9.25 16.38
N VAL A 298 -4.52 8.65 16.78
CA VAL A 298 -3.75 7.68 16.00
C VAL A 298 -3.50 6.43 16.83
N VAL A 299 -3.43 5.30 16.16
CA VAL A 299 -2.88 4.04 16.66
C VAL A 299 -1.72 3.61 15.78
N HIS A 300 -0.67 3.00 16.36
CA HIS A 300 0.46 2.51 15.59
C HIS A 300 0.71 1.01 15.78
N VAL A 301 1.48 0.45 14.87
CA VAL A 301 2.23 -0.80 15.00
C VAL A 301 3.67 -0.52 14.61
N ALA A 302 4.62 -1.00 15.41
CA ALA A 302 6.04 -0.94 15.11
C ALA A 302 6.66 -2.33 15.17
N SER A 303 7.72 -2.55 14.38
CA SER A 303 8.50 -3.78 14.40
C SER A 303 9.92 -3.53 13.90
N VAL A 304 10.86 -4.33 14.40
CA VAL A 304 12.23 -4.44 13.87
C VAL A 304 12.39 -5.82 13.28
N HIS A 305 13.03 -5.90 12.13
CA HIS A 305 13.33 -7.15 11.43
C HIS A 305 14.84 -7.25 11.21
N GLN A 306 15.40 -8.35 11.65
CA GLN A 306 16.84 -8.65 11.46
C GLN A 306 17.02 -9.78 10.46
N TYR A 307 18.03 -9.67 9.60
CA TYR A 307 18.38 -10.74 8.68
C TYR A 307 18.91 -11.97 9.43
N ASN A 308 18.34 -13.13 9.12
CA ASN A 308 18.75 -14.43 9.62
C ASN A 308 19.52 -15.14 8.49
N ALA A 309 20.83 -15.25 8.63
CA ALA A 309 21.70 -15.83 7.61
C ALA A 309 21.47 -17.33 7.38
N ALA A 310 21.08 -18.09 8.42
CA ALA A 310 20.79 -19.51 8.29
C ALA A 310 19.54 -19.79 7.44
N GLU A 311 18.53 -18.94 7.56
CA GLU A 311 17.27 -19.06 6.81
C GLU A 311 17.19 -18.13 5.60
N LYS A 312 18.20 -17.27 5.40
CA LYS A 312 18.30 -16.29 4.31
C LYS A 312 17.06 -15.40 4.19
N THR A 313 16.49 -15.02 5.32
CA THR A 313 15.27 -14.18 5.38
C THR A 313 15.33 -13.21 6.56
N PHE A 314 14.44 -12.19 6.54
CA PHE A 314 14.25 -11.35 7.71
C PHE A 314 13.28 -12.00 8.70
N LYS A 315 13.54 -11.82 9.99
CA LYS A 315 12.64 -12.21 11.07
C LYS A 315 12.37 -11.04 12.01
N PRO A 316 11.16 -10.92 12.56
CA PRO A 316 10.89 -9.97 13.63
C PRO A 316 11.81 -10.25 14.83
N VAL A 317 12.40 -9.19 15.40
CA VAL A 317 13.16 -9.28 16.65
C VAL A 317 12.17 -9.27 17.80
N PRO A 318 12.13 -10.31 18.64
CA PRO A 318 11.21 -10.38 19.77
C PRO A 318 11.35 -9.18 20.71
N GLY A 319 10.23 -8.58 21.14
CA GLY A 319 10.21 -7.44 22.06
C GLY A 319 10.67 -6.10 21.48
N SER A 320 11.01 -6.04 20.20
CA SER A 320 11.52 -4.82 19.54
C SER A 320 10.45 -3.91 18.95
N GLY A 321 9.19 -4.29 19.05
CA GLY A 321 8.08 -3.56 18.49
C GLY A 321 6.88 -3.58 19.41
N GLY A 322 5.75 -3.14 18.91
CA GLY A 322 4.52 -3.14 19.69
C GLY A 322 3.37 -2.44 18.98
N LEU A 323 2.28 -2.40 19.73
CA LEU A 323 1.05 -1.69 19.37
C LEU A 323 0.84 -0.54 20.34
N SER A 324 0.14 0.50 19.92
CA SER A 324 -0.42 1.49 20.84
C SER A 324 -1.25 0.82 21.92
N PRO A 325 -1.20 1.28 23.17
CA PRO A 325 -2.09 0.80 24.22
C PRO A 325 -3.54 1.26 24.00
N ALA A 326 -3.72 2.41 23.37
CA ALA A 326 -5.00 3.03 23.02
C ALA A 326 -4.79 4.12 21.96
N PRO A 327 -5.86 4.59 21.27
CA PRO A 327 -5.79 5.79 20.43
C PRO A 327 -5.30 7.01 21.22
N SER A 328 -4.43 7.82 20.61
CA SER A 328 -3.81 8.96 21.29
C SER A 328 -3.58 10.13 20.31
N THR A 329 -3.88 11.35 20.78
CA THR A 329 -3.55 12.59 20.06
C THR A 329 -2.05 12.84 20.02
N LEU A 330 -1.29 12.38 21.04
CA LEU A 330 0.15 12.46 21.06
C LEU A 330 0.78 11.63 19.93
N GLU A 331 0.24 10.44 19.66
CA GLU A 331 0.66 9.64 18.50
C GLU A 331 0.31 10.30 17.18
N GLY A 332 -0.73 11.13 17.13
CA GLY A 332 -1.03 12.00 16.00
C GLY A 332 0.10 12.99 15.71
N VAL A 333 0.68 13.59 16.74
CA VAL A 333 1.87 14.46 16.61
C VAL A 333 3.08 13.65 16.11
N TYR A 334 3.30 12.46 16.67
CA TYR A 334 4.38 11.57 16.24
C TYR A 334 4.24 11.14 14.76
N ALA A 335 3.01 10.83 14.33
CA ALA A 335 2.72 10.47 12.94
C ALA A 335 3.10 11.59 11.95
N TRP A 336 2.84 12.84 12.31
CA TRP A 336 3.24 14.01 11.51
C TRP A 336 4.76 14.20 11.48
N GLY A 337 5.44 14.11 12.63
CA GLY A 337 6.89 14.16 12.70
C GLY A 337 7.55 13.05 11.87
N TRP A 338 7.03 11.84 11.99
CA TRP A 338 7.48 10.70 11.19
C TRP A 338 7.30 10.95 9.68
N ALA A 339 6.14 11.46 9.26
CA ALA A 339 5.87 11.74 7.85
C ALA A 339 6.84 12.79 7.28
N HIS A 340 7.11 13.88 8.03
CA HIS A 340 8.10 14.90 7.62
C HIS A 340 9.51 14.31 7.49
N ASN A 341 9.92 13.43 8.41
CA ASN A 341 11.23 12.78 8.32
C ASN A 341 11.34 11.86 7.09
N ILE A 342 10.31 11.08 6.80
CA ILE A 342 10.30 10.23 5.59
C ILE A 342 10.28 11.06 4.31
N TRP A 343 9.57 12.18 4.29
CA TRP A 343 9.58 13.09 3.13
C TRP A 343 10.94 13.76 2.94
N ALA A 344 11.57 14.23 4.00
CA ALA A 344 12.92 14.80 3.93
C ALA A 344 13.95 13.76 3.45
N ASP A 345 13.84 12.52 3.91
CA ASP A 345 14.71 11.41 3.52
C ASP A 345 14.50 10.98 2.03
N SER A 346 13.27 11.07 1.52
CA SER A 346 12.91 10.58 0.20
C SER A 346 12.85 11.65 -0.89
N LEU A 347 12.67 12.92 -0.51
CA LEU A 347 12.43 14.03 -1.46
C LEU A 347 13.50 15.14 -1.34
N GLY A 348 14.43 15.02 -0.39
CA GLY A 348 15.54 15.97 -0.18
C GLY A 348 15.11 17.24 0.51
#